data_9239933efb2cd1a74528e82b95b0eda8
#
_entry.id   9239933efb2cd1a74528e82b95b0eda8
#
_cell.length_a   1.000
_cell.length_b   1.000
_cell.length_c   1.000
_cell.angle_alpha   90.00
_cell.angle_beta   90.00
_cell.angle_gamma   90.00
#
_symmetry.space_group_name_H-M   'P 1'
#
loop_
_entity.id
_entity.type
_entity.pdbx_description
1 polymer ?
#
loop_
_entity_poly.entity_id
_entity_poly.type
_entity_poly.pdbx_seq_one_letter_code
_entity_poly.pdbx_strand_id
1 'polypeptide(L)'
;MAGKGKILVVDDEPPVGEILSEFFTPKGYEVICALGGLEGLSKLEKFQPDVVLLDVRMPDMDGITVLRRIRDANSRVGVLMMSGNTDSDAAKETLQLGAFDYVLKPFDFDYLDRAVHKMLTAVATPDARADSGPRPTPPAEPSQHGLLYDLAIEVFKATRAMSSEARTTLAPALEAAALTAVQKGVSGEKAEVIRALNHLRMLIRFARDLGDFSDAVHRHLEAQIVTARRSVGLG
;
A
#
# COMPACT_ATOMS: atom_id res chain seq x y z
N MET A 1 -13.13 17.46 -15.40
CA MET A 1 -13.79 16.14 -15.33
C MET A 1 -14.02 15.85 -13.86
N ALA A 2 -15.21 15.40 -13.45
CA ALA A 2 -15.45 14.98 -12.06
C ALA A 2 -14.56 13.78 -11.76
N GLY A 3 -13.82 13.84 -10.65
CA GLY A 3 -12.97 12.73 -10.20
C GLY A 3 -13.82 11.49 -9.87
N LYS A 4 -13.21 10.30 -9.95
CA LYS A 4 -13.90 9.03 -9.64
C LYS A 4 -14.29 8.88 -8.17
N GLY A 5 -13.69 9.67 -7.27
CA GLY A 5 -13.92 9.66 -5.84
C GLY A 5 -12.66 10.07 -5.06
N LYS A 6 -12.81 10.21 -3.74
CA LYS A 6 -11.79 10.64 -2.81
C LYS A 6 -11.34 9.49 -1.93
N ILE A 7 -10.04 9.26 -1.84
CA ILE A 7 -9.43 8.20 -1.02
C ILE A 7 -8.54 8.84 0.04
N LEU A 8 -8.75 8.47 1.30
CA LEU A 8 -7.83 8.77 2.40
C LEU A 8 -7.07 7.49 2.75
N VAL A 9 -5.75 7.54 2.66
CA VAL A 9 -4.86 6.48 3.14
C VAL A 9 -4.37 6.86 4.53
N VAL A 10 -4.51 5.98 5.50
CA VAL A 10 -4.04 6.16 6.89
C VAL A 10 -3.10 5.02 7.23
N ASP A 11 -1.81 5.32 7.28
CA ASP A 11 -0.74 4.33 7.48
C ASP A 11 0.49 5.05 8.03
N ASP A 12 1.16 4.50 9.04
CA ASP A 12 2.34 5.13 9.63
C ASP A 12 3.63 4.90 8.82
N GLU A 13 3.57 4.05 7.80
CA GLU A 13 4.64 3.83 6.83
C GLU A 13 4.45 4.74 5.59
N PRO A 14 5.15 5.88 5.46
CA PRO A 14 5.00 6.79 4.31
C PRO A 14 5.08 6.10 2.94
N PRO A 15 5.96 5.08 2.73
CA PRO A 15 6.01 4.38 1.44
C PRO A 15 4.70 3.72 1.03
N VAL A 16 3.91 3.25 2.00
CA VAL A 16 2.59 2.65 1.73
C VAL A 16 1.67 3.70 1.12
N GLY A 17 1.62 4.89 1.74
CA GLY A 17 0.82 6.01 1.24
C GLY A 17 1.26 6.46 -0.15
N GLU A 18 2.58 6.54 -0.40
CA GLU A 18 3.14 6.93 -1.70
C GLU A 18 2.75 5.93 -2.79
N ILE A 19 2.97 4.64 -2.57
CA ILE A 19 2.63 3.58 -3.53
C ILE A 19 1.12 3.56 -3.84
N LEU A 20 0.26 3.67 -2.81
CA LEU A 20 -1.19 3.69 -3.01
C LEU A 20 -1.64 4.96 -3.73
N SER A 21 -1.04 6.12 -3.43
CA SER A 21 -1.30 7.36 -4.14
C SER A 21 -0.92 7.25 -5.62
N GLU A 22 0.26 6.71 -5.91
CA GLU A 22 0.72 6.49 -7.29
C GLU A 22 -0.13 5.48 -8.06
N PHE A 23 -0.72 4.51 -7.37
CA PHE A 23 -1.62 3.55 -7.98
C PHE A 23 -3.00 4.14 -8.31
N PHE A 24 -3.59 4.90 -7.39
CA PHE A 24 -4.97 5.38 -7.54
C PHE A 24 -5.08 6.72 -8.27
N THR A 25 -4.10 7.63 -8.16
CA THR A 25 -4.16 8.95 -8.80
C THR A 25 -4.26 8.88 -10.33
N PRO A 26 -3.45 8.06 -11.04
CA PRO A 26 -3.59 7.92 -12.50
C PRO A 26 -4.93 7.32 -12.95
N LYS A 27 -5.60 6.60 -12.04
CA LYS A 27 -6.94 6.03 -12.29
C LYS A 27 -8.07 7.07 -12.12
N GLY A 28 -7.74 8.30 -11.71
CA GLY A 28 -8.68 9.43 -11.60
C GLY A 28 -9.27 9.61 -10.21
N TYR A 29 -8.69 9.01 -9.17
CA TYR A 29 -9.03 9.26 -7.77
C TYR A 29 -8.24 10.45 -7.21
N GLU A 30 -8.85 11.21 -6.30
CA GLU A 30 -8.14 12.17 -5.47
C GLU A 30 -7.67 11.47 -4.20
N VAL A 31 -6.35 11.41 -3.98
CA VAL A 31 -5.75 10.63 -2.88
C VAL A 31 -5.01 11.57 -1.94
N ILE A 32 -5.26 11.44 -0.63
CA ILE A 32 -4.43 12.06 0.40
C ILE A 32 -4.00 11.00 1.41
N CYS A 33 -2.84 11.22 2.04
CA CYS A 33 -2.26 10.30 3.02
C CYS A 33 -2.18 10.95 4.39
N ALA A 34 -2.32 10.16 5.45
CA ALA A 34 -2.10 10.52 6.84
C ALA A 34 -1.15 9.50 7.48
N LEU A 35 -0.19 9.96 8.27
CA LEU A 35 0.86 9.15 8.88
C LEU A 35 0.51 8.61 10.29
N GLY A 36 -0.78 8.49 10.58
CA GLY A 36 -1.28 7.94 11.83
C GLY A 36 -2.75 8.22 12.06
N GLY A 37 -3.31 7.58 13.08
CA GLY A 37 -4.74 7.61 13.35
C GLY A 37 -5.28 8.99 13.71
N LEU A 38 -4.54 9.78 14.50
CA LEU A 38 -4.97 11.13 14.87
C LEU A 38 -5.02 12.06 13.67
N GLU A 39 -4.00 12.04 12.83
CA GLU A 39 -3.96 12.80 11.58
C GLU A 39 -5.06 12.33 10.63
N GLY A 40 -5.26 11.00 10.53
CA GLY A 40 -6.31 10.37 9.73
C GLY A 40 -7.69 10.90 10.07
N LEU A 41 -8.05 10.94 11.36
CA LEU A 41 -9.33 11.49 11.83
C LEU A 41 -9.48 12.99 11.50
N SER A 42 -8.44 13.79 11.69
CA SER A 42 -8.45 15.21 11.33
C SER A 42 -8.65 15.42 9.82
N LYS A 43 -7.98 14.62 8.99
CA LYS A 43 -8.13 14.66 7.53
C LYS A 43 -9.47 14.14 7.07
N LEU A 44 -10.03 13.13 7.72
CA LEU A 44 -11.38 12.62 7.44
C LEU A 44 -12.43 13.73 7.46
N GLU A 45 -12.43 14.55 8.51
CA GLU A 45 -13.40 15.65 8.67
C GLU A 45 -13.25 16.72 7.58
N LYS A 46 -12.01 17.10 7.24
CA LYS A 46 -11.74 18.19 6.29
C LYS A 46 -11.88 17.78 4.85
N PHE A 47 -11.39 16.60 4.52
CA PHE A 47 -11.31 16.09 3.15
C PHE A 47 -12.62 15.41 2.72
N GLN A 48 -13.37 14.84 3.68
CA GLN A 48 -14.60 14.07 3.43
C GLN A 48 -14.39 13.01 2.34
N PRO A 49 -13.54 11.99 2.59
CA PRO A 49 -13.27 10.93 1.63
C PRO A 49 -14.51 10.05 1.43
N ASP A 50 -14.60 9.44 0.26
CA ASP A 50 -15.57 8.39 -0.04
C ASP A 50 -15.10 7.03 0.48
N VAL A 51 -13.77 6.83 0.51
CA VAL A 51 -13.11 5.59 0.95
C VAL A 51 -11.92 5.92 1.84
N VAL A 52 -11.75 5.12 2.90
CA VAL A 52 -10.56 5.13 3.77
C VAL A 52 -9.87 3.77 3.66
N LEU A 53 -8.58 3.80 3.31
CA LEU A 53 -7.67 2.67 3.42
C LEU A 53 -6.92 2.84 4.75
N LEU A 54 -7.14 1.95 5.72
CA LEU A 54 -6.75 2.16 7.11
C LEU A 54 -5.87 1.02 7.61
N ASP A 55 -4.63 1.34 7.96
CA ASP A 55 -3.76 0.36 8.62
C ASP A 55 -4.25 -0.01 10.01
N VAL A 56 -4.09 -1.29 10.36
CA VAL A 56 -4.52 -1.81 11.67
C VAL A 56 -3.57 -1.38 12.79
N ARG A 57 -2.25 -1.37 12.50
CA ARG A 57 -1.25 -1.15 13.55
C ARG A 57 -0.45 0.12 13.32
N MET A 58 -0.79 1.16 14.08
CA MET A 58 -0.08 2.45 14.07
C MET A 58 0.32 2.82 15.51
N PRO A 59 1.43 3.54 15.71
CA PRO A 59 1.98 3.79 17.05
C PRO A 59 1.19 4.79 17.89
N ASP A 60 0.49 5.75 17.26
CA ASP A 60 -0.25 6.82 17.94
C ASP A 60 -1.67 6.39 18.34
N MET A 61 -2.35 5.71 17.43
CA MET A 61 -3.71 5.19 17.60
C MET A 61 -3.91 4.03 16.64
N ASP A 62 -4.25 2.85 17.15
CA ASP A 62 -4.51 1.68 16.32
C ASP A 62 -5.74 1.88 15.40
N GLY A 63 -5.71 1.21 14.24
CA GLY A 63 -6.75 1.37 13.23
C GLY A 63 -8.13 0.89 13.69
N ILE A 64 -8.22 -0.05 14.62
CA ILE A 64 -9.50 -0.51 15.17
C ILE A 64 -10.15 0.62 15.97
N THR A 65 -9.36 1.34 16.76
CA THR A 65 -9.81 2.53 17.50
C THR A 65 -10.23 3.66 16.54
N VAL A 66 -9.48 3.88 15.45
CA VAL A 66 -9.87 4.83 14.40
C VAL A 66 -11.19 4.43 13.76
N LEU A 67 -11.37 3.16 13.38
CA LEU A 67 -12.61 2.64 12.81
C LEU A 67 -13.80 2.86 13.75
N ARG A 68 -13.64 2.57 15.05
CA ARG A 68 -14.71 2.81 16.05
C ARG A 68 -15.12 4.28 16.05
N ARG A 69 -14.17 5.22 16.12
CA ARG A 69 -14.45 6.67 16.08
C ARG A 69 -15.14 7.11 14.79
N ILE A 70 -14.76 6.54 13.65
CA ILE A 70 -15.44 6.79 12.37
C ILE A 70 -16.90 6.34 12.45
N ARG A 71 -17.19 5.18 13.04
CA ARG A 71 -18.55 4.64 13.15
C ARG A 71 -19.39 5.35 14.22
N ASP A 72 -18.77 5.74 15.35
CA ASP A 72 -19.42 6.53 16.41
C ASP A 72 -19.90 7.90 15.91
N ALA A 73 -19.10 8.51 15.01
CA ALA A 73 -19.49 9.74 14.30
C ALA A 73 -20.59 9.53 13.24
N ASN A 74 -21.19 8.34 13.16
CA ASN A 74 -22.25 7.96 12.22
C ASN A 74 -21.83 8.10 10.74
N SER A 75 -20.52 8.03 10.47
CA SER A 75 -19.97 8.17 9.13
C SER A 75 -20.24 6.92 8.29
N ARG A 76 -20.76 7.15 7.08
CA ARG A 76 -21.03 6.10 6.08
C ARG A 76 -19.84 5.84 5.13
N VAL A 77 -18.70 6.45 5.39
CA VAL A 77 -17.51 6.26 4.55
C VAL A 77 -17.13 4.77 4.46
N GLY A 78 -16.77 4.32 3.27
CA GLY A 78 -16.24 2.96 3.08
C GLY A 78 -14.89 2.84 3.77
N VAL A 79 -14.69 1.85 4.65
CA VAL A 79 -13.40 1.61 5.31
C VAL A 79 -12.90 0.23 4.93
N LEU A 80 -11.73 0.17 4.32
CA LEU A 80 -10.97 -1.04 4.04
C LEU A 80 -9.80 -1.10 5.02
N MET A 81 -9.75 -2.16 5.83
CA MET A 81 -8.66 -2.36 6.75
C MET A 81 -7.45 -2.98 6.05
N MET A 82 -6.25 -2.50 6.35
CA MET A 82 -5.00 -3.02 5.83
C MET A 82 -4.15 -3.58 6.97
N SER A 83 -3.51 -4.73 6.82
CA SER A 83 -2.67 -5.31 7.87
C SER A 83 -1.49 -6.10 7.32
N GLY A 84 -0.35 -6.00 7.99
CA GLY A 84 0.82 -6.84 7.75
C GLY A 84 0.78 -8.22 8.44
N ASN A 85 -0.32 -8.59 9.12
CA ASN A 85 -0.42 -9.84 9.86
C ASN A 85 -1.74 -10.56 9.62
N THR A 86 -1.68 -11.90 9.62
CA THR A 86 -2.83 -12.81 9.48
C THR A 86 -3.65 -12.98 10.76
N ASP A 87 -3.81 -11.94 11.56
CA ASP A 87 -4.60 -11.99 12.78
C ASP A 87 -6.10 -12.12 12.45
N SER A 88 -6.60 -13.35 12.56
CA SER A 88 -8.00 -13.68 12.26
C SER A 88 -8.99 -13.00 13.22
N ASP A 89 -8.57 -12.68 14.44
CA ASP A 89 -9.45 -12.09 15.43
C ASP A 89 -9.59 -10.59 15.18
N ALA A 90 -8.50 -9.90 14.85
CA ALA A 90 -8.55 -8.51 14.41
C ALA A 90 -9.39 -8.34 13.12
N ALA A 91 -9.27 -9.26 12.17
CA ALA A 91 -10.09 -9.25 10.95
C ALA A 91 -11.58 -9.40 11.27
N LYS A 92 -11.96 -10.35 12.13
CA LYS A 92 -13.36 -10.53 12.56
C LYS A 92 -13.90 -9.30 13.29
N GLU A 93 -13.11 -8.74 14.22
CA GLU A 93 -13.50 -7.57 14.99
C GLU A 93 -13.77 -6.36 14.08
N THR A 94 -12.88 -6.10 13.13
CA THR A 94 -13.03 -4.95 12.21
C THR A 94 -14.25 -5.09 11.31
N LEU A 95 -14.54 -6.29 10.80
CA LEU A 95 -15.76 -6.54 10.02
C LEU A 95 -17.04 -6.38 10.86
N GLN A 96 -17.05 -6.83 12.14
CA GLN A 96 -18.15 -6.62 13.06
C GLN A 96 -18.38 -5.13 13.38
N LEU A 97 -17.31 -4.34 13.41
CA LEU A 97 -17.35 -2.88 13.58
C LEU A 97 -17.79 -2.14 12.32
N GLY A 98 -18.05 -2.86 11.23
CA GLY A 98 -18.56 -2.29 9.98
C GLY A 98 -17.46 -1.83 9.02
N ALA A 99 -16.27 -2.38 9.09
CA ALA A 99 -15.33 -2.31 7.97
C ALA A 99 -15.97 -3.00 6.76
N PHE A 100 -15.68 -2.48 5.57
CA PHE A 100 -16.14 -3.09 4.33
C PHE A 100 -15.42 -4.40 4.06
N ASP A 101 -14.11 -4.41 4.29
CA ASP A 101 -13.26 -5.58 4.10
C ASP A 101 -11.94 -5.45 4.87
N TYR A 102 -11.14 -6.51 4.85
CA TYR A 102 -9.85 -6.62 5.50
C TYR A 102 -8.84 -7.23 4.53
N VAL A 103 -7.74 -6.52 4.27
CA VAL A 103 -6.73 -6.88 3.28
C VAL A 103 -5.37 -7.04 3.92
N LEU A 104 -4.66 -8.09 3.55
CA LEU A 104 -3.29 -8.32 3.99
C LEU A 104 -2.29 -7.55 3.11
N LYS A 105 -1.28 -6.95 3.73
CA LYS A 105 -0.06 -6.51 3.07
C LYS A 105 0.83 -7.76 2.87
N PRO A 106 1.44 -7.99 1.69
CA PRO A 106 1.46 -7.13 0.51
C PRO A 106 0.16 -7.18 -0.29
N PHE A 107 -0.21 -6.04 -0.88
CA PHE A 107 -1.50 -5.89 -1.55
C PHE A 107 -1.58 -6.58 -2.92
N ASP A 108 -2.71 -7.22 -3.18
CA ASP A 108 -3.19 -7.46 -4.53
C ASP A 108 -3.88 -6.17 -5.04
N PHE A 109 -3.22 -5.44 -5.93
CA PHE A 109 -3.71 -4.16 -6.44
C PHE A 109 -4.97 -4.29 -7.29
N ASP A 110 -5.16 -5.42 -8.00
CA ASP A 110 -6.38 -5.69 -8.73
C ASP A 110 -7.54 -5.91 -7.77
N TYR A 111 -7.26 -6.55 -6.63
CA TYR A 111 -8.25 -6.71 -5.57
C TYR A 111 -8.60 -5.34 -4.94
N LEU A 112 -7.59 -4.53 -4.60
CA LEU A 112 -7.80 -3.18 -4.05
C LEU A 112 -8.64 -2.28 -4.97
N ASP A 113 -8.35 -2.30 -6.27
CA ASP A 113 -9.11 -1.52 -7.26
C ASP A 113 -10.58 -1.93 -7.29
N ARG A 114 -10.84 -3.24 -7.32
CA ARG A 114 -12.21 -3.78 -7.28
C ARG A 114 -12.92 -3.45 -5.95
N ALA A 115 -12.23 -3.56 -4.83
CA ALA A 115 -12.79 -3.26 -3.52
C ALA A 115 -13.16 -1.77 -3.38
N VAL A 116 -12.25 -0.87 -3.77
CA VAL A 116 -12.50 0.58 -3.79
C VAL A 116 -13.67 0.92 -4.71
N HIS A 117 -13.70 0.36 -5.92
CA HIS A 117 -14.81 0.59 -6.86
C HIS A 117 -16.15 0.11 -6.29
N LYS A 118 -16.17 -1.06 -5.65
CA LYS A 118 -17.37 -1.62 -5.01
C LYS A 118 -17.86 -0.75 -3.84
N MET A 119 -16.94 -0.22 -3.02
CA MET A 119 -17.29 0.71 -1.93
C MET A 119 -17.94 1.97 -2.46
N LEU A 120 -17.39 2.58 -3.50
CA LEU A 120 -17.94 3.79 -4.12
C LEU A 120 -19.35 3.57 -4.71
N THR A 121 -19.57 2.43 -5.34
CA THR A 121 -20.88 2.09 -5.90
C THR A 121 -21.91 1.74 -4.81
N ALA A 122 -21.51 1.13 -3.71
CA ALA A 122 -22.38 0.80 -2.59
C ALA A 122 -22.80 2.04 -1.78
N VAL A 123 -21.97 3.09 -1.72
CA VAL A 123 -22.33 4.37 -1.10
C VAL A 123 -23.43 5.09 -1.89
N ALA A 124 -23.46 4.89 -3.22
CA ALA A 124 -24.46 5.50 -4.11
C ALA A 124 -25.87 4.86 -4.03
N THR A 125 -25.99 3.63 -3.49
CA THR A 125 -27.28 2.90 -3.36
C THR A 125 -27.49 2.41 -1.93
N PRO A 126 -28.44 3.02 -1.17
CA PRO A 126 -28.64 2.68 0.25
C PRO A 126 -29.09 1.24 0.55
N ASP A 127 -29.62 0.53 -0.44
CA ASP A 127 -30.29 -0.78 -0.28
C ASP A 127 -29.38 -2.02 -0.49
N ALA A 128 -28.10 -1.84 -0.89
CA ALA A 128 -27.22 -2.97 -1.25
C ALA A 128 -26.46 -3.62 -0.07
N ARG A 129 -26.81 -3.27 1.19
CA ARG A 129 -26.05 -3.71 2.39
C ARG A 129 -26.44 -5.08 2.96
N ALA A 130 -27.41 -5.77 2.36
CA ALA A 130 -27.99 -7.00 2.96
C ALA A 130 -27.36 -8.31 2.41
N ASP A 131 -26.48 -8.28 1.43
CA ASP A 131 -25.96 -9.51 0.84
C ASP A 131 -24.43 -9.50 0.73
N SER A 132 -23.85 -10.44 1.48
CA SER A 132 -22.48 -10.95 1.36
C SER A 132 -21.34 -9.93 1.46
N GLY A 133 -20.87 -9.67 2.69
CA GLY A 133 -19.48 -9.27 2.90
C GLY A 133 -18.54 -10.27 2.23
N PRO A 134 -17.47 -9.84 1.57
CA PRO A 134 -16.48 -10.75 1.03
C PRO A 134 -15.94 -11.61 2.18
N ARG A 135 -15.94 -12.92 2.00
CA ARG A 135 -15.25 -13.83 2.94
C ARG A 135 -13.77 -13.44 2.92
N PRO A 136 -13.07 -13.42 4.07
CA PRO A 136 -11.63 -13.30 4.09
C PRO A 136 -11.07 -14.38 3.17
N THR A 137 -10.52 -13.98 2.04
CA THR A 137 -9.78 -14.90 1.17
C THR A 137 -8.54 -15.31 1.95
N PRO A 138 -8.25 -16.63 2.05
CA PRO A 138 -6.97 -17.07 2.58
C PRO A 138 -5.86 -16.37 1.76
N PRO A 139 -4.67 -16.13 2.37
CA PRO A 139 -3.59 -15.48 1.66
C PRO A 139 -3.35 -16.23 0.36
N ALA A 140 -3.64 -15.58 -0.76
CA ALA A 140 -3.22 -16.05 -2.06
C ALA A 140 -1.70 -16.16 -2.03
N GLU A 141 -1.13 -17.13 -2.74
CA GLU A 141 0.32 -17.13 -2.98
C GLU A 141 0.72 -15.74 -3.43
N PRO A 142 1.90 -15.22 -2.98
CA PRO A 142 2.28 -13.84 -3.25
C PRO A 142 2.16 -13.56 -4.74
N SER A 143 1.22 -12.69 -5.10
CA SER A 143 1.03 -12.30 -6.49
C SER A 143 2.29 -11.60 -6.98
N GLN A 144 2.51 -11.59 -8.29
CA GLN A 144 3.62 -10.84 -8.90
C GLN A 144 3.66 -9.40 -8.36
N HIS A 145 2.50 -8.77 -8.18
CA HIS A 145 2.36 -7.40 -7.67
C HIS A 145 2.77 -7.32 -6.19
N GLY A 146 2.40 -8.32 -5.37
CA GLY A 146 2.81 -8.39 -3.97
C GLY A 146 4.32 -8.42 -3.80
N LEU A 147 5.03 -9.21 -4.59
CA LEU A 147 6.50 -9.31 -4.53
C LEU A 147 7.21 -8.00 -4.94
N LEU A 148 6.68 -7.28 -5.93
CA LEU A 148 7.21 -5.98 -6.33
C LEU A 148 6.94 -4.91 -5.25
N TYR A 149 5.78 -4.97 -4.61
CA TYR A 149 5.42 -4.10 -3.51
C TYR A 149 6.33 -4.33 -2.30
N ASP A 150 6.54 -5.58 -1.87
CA ASP A 150 7.43 -5.92 -0.77
C ASP A 150 8.85 -5.42 -1.02
N LEU A 151 9.35 -5.62 -2.24
CA LEU A 151 10.66 -5.10 -2.65
C LEU A 151 10.71 -3.58 -2.51
N ALA A 152 9.68 -2.85 -2.95
CA ALA A 152 9.63 -1.39 -2.82
C ALA A 152 9.68 -0.95 -1.36
N ILE A 153 8.87 -1.55 -0.48
CA ILE A 153 8.88 -1.26 0.96
C ILE A 153 10.27 -1.50 1.58
N GLU A 154 10.91 -2.62 1.24
CA GLU A 154 12.27 -2.91 1.75
C GLU A 154 13.32 -1.92 1.24
N VAL A 155 13.22 -1.45 -0.01
CA VAL A 155 14.07 -0.37 -0.54
C VAL A 155 13.86 0.92 0.25
N PHE A 156 12.63 1.35 0.48
CA PHE A 156 12.32 2.56 1.25
C PHE A 156 12.80 2.47 2.71
N LYS A 157 12.70 1.29 3.35
CA LYS A 157 13.27 1.07 4.69
C LYS A 157 14.80 1.21 4.68
N ALA A 158 15.45 0.63 3.68
CA ALA A 158 16.89 0.69 3.54
C ALA A 158 17.39 2.13 3.28
N THR A 159 16.71 2.90 2.43
CA THR A 159 17.10 4.29 2.11
C THR A 159 17.01 5.22 3.32
N ARG A 160 16.09 4.98 4.26
CA ARG A 160 15.99 5.75 5.51
C ARG A 160 17.18 5.57 6.44
N ALA A 161 17.86 4.43 6.36
CA ALA A 161 19.05 4.13 7.14
C ALA A 161 20.35 4.66 6.51
N MET A 162 20.30 5.25 5.30
CA MET A 162 21.46 5.80 4.59
C MET A 162 22.00 7.07 5.28
N SER A 163 23.24 7.41 4.93
CA SER A 163 23.87 8.67 5.34
C SER A 163 23.05 9.90 4.88
N SER A 164 23.23 11.04 5.53
CA SER A 164 22.49 12.27 5.17
C SER A 164 22.77 12.70 3.72
N GLU A 165 23.99 12.50 3.22
CA GLU A 165 24.38 12.81 1.85
C GLU A 165 23.72 11.86 0.84
N ALA A 166 23.79 10.56 1.07
CA ALA A 166 23.18 9.55 0.20
C ALA A 166 21.65 9.65 0.19
N ARG A 167 21.05 10.08 1.31
CA ARG A 167 19.59 10.28 1.41
C ARG A 167 19.09 11.39 0.50
N THR A 168 19.91 12.39 0.21
CA THR A 168 19.55 13.48 -0.73
C THR A 168 19.94 13.19 -2.18
N THR A 169 20.91 12.32 -2.42
CA THR A 169 21.47 12.08 -3.76
C THR A 169 21.03 10.75 -4.36
N LEU A 170 21.14 9.66 -3.61
CA LEU A 170 20.94 8.30 -4.11
C LEU A 170 19.60 7.69 -3.73
N ALA A 171 19.07 8.01 -2.52
CA ALA A 171 17.80 7.46 -2.08
C ALA A 171 16.63 7.77 -3.03
N PRO A 172 16.45 8.99 -3.56
CA PRO A 172 15.37 9.29 -4.50
C PRO A 172 15.42 8.43 -5.77
N ALA A 173 16.61 8.12 -6.27
CA ALA A 173 16.78 7.27 -7.44
C ALA A 173 16.43 5.80 -7.17
N LEU A 174 16.80 5.29 -5.98
CA LEU A 174 16.44 3.95 -5.51
C LEU A 174 14.92 3.79 -5.37
N GLU A 175 14.29 4.74 -4.70
CA GLU A 175 12.85 4.77 -4.45
C GLU A 175 12.07 4.88 -5.77
N ALA A 176 12.45 5.80 -6.66
CA ALA A 176 11.82 5.95 -7.97
C ALA A 176 11.94 4.68 -8.84
N ALA A 177 13.09 3.99 -8.80
CA ALA A 177 13.27 2.74 -9.53
C ALA A 177 12.37 1.61 -8.97
N ALA A 178 12.23 1.53 -7.63
CA ALA A 178 11.35 0.57 -6.98
C ALA A 178 9.87 0.84 -7.30
N LEU A 179 9.43 2.10 -7.20
CA LEU A 179 8.07 2.50 -7.56
C LEU A 179 7.75 2.24 -9.04
N THR A 180 8.71 2.52 -9.94
CA THR A 180 8.55 2.22 -11.36
C THR A 180 8.31 0.74 -11.60
N ALA A 181 9.02 -0.15 -10.88
CA ALA A 181 8.79 -1.59 -10.98
C ALA A 181 7.38 -1.99 -10.56
N VAL A 182 6.86 -1.40 -9.47
CA VAL A 182 5.48 -1.62 -9.01
C VAL A 182 4.46 -1.14 -10.05
N GLN A 183 4.57 0.11 -10.50
CA GLN A 183 3.66 0.71 -11.48
C GLN A 183 3.60 -0.10 -12.77
N LYS A 184 4.77 -0.46 -13.31
CA LYS A 184 4.87 -1.24 -14.55
C LYS A 184 4.41 -2.68 -14.36
N GLY A 185 4.55 -3.23 -13.15
CA GLY A 185 3.95 -4.51 -12.77
C GLY A 185 2.44 -4.46 -12.88
N VAL A 186 1.82 -3.46 -12.27
CA VAL A 186 0.37 -3.24 -12.30
C VAL A 186 -0.16 -3.03 -13.72
N SER A 187 0.58 -2.30 -14.56
CA SER A 187 0.23 -2.09 -15.98
C SER A 187 0.44 -3.34 -16.86
N GLY A 188 1.03 -4.40 -16.33
CA GLY A 188 1.36 -5.62 -17.09
C GLY A 188 2.53 -5.47 -18.06
N GLU A 189 3.28 -4.39 -17.97
CA GLU A 189 4.40 -4.04 -18.86
C GLU A 189 5.69 -4.79 -18.46
N LYS A 190 5.74 -6.10 -18.64
CA LYS A 190 6.82 -6.99 -18.16
C LYS A 190 8.24 -6.51 -18.53
N ALA A 191 8.45 -6.02 -19.75
CA ALA A 191 9.75 -5.54 -20.21
C ALA A 191 10.22 -4.31 -19.42
N GLU A 192 9.28 -3.43 -19.06
CA GLU A 192 9.57 -2.24 -18.25
C GLU A 192 9.87 -2.60 -16.81
N VAL A 193 9.11 -3.56 -16.22
CA VAL A 193 9.41 -4.11 -14.89
C VAL A 193 10.84 -4.60 -14.82
N ILE A 194 11.27 -5.36 -15.83
CA ILE A 194 12.65 -5.90 -15.86
C ILE A 194 13.68 -4.78 -15.96
N ARG A 195 13.42 -3.76 -16.78
CA ARG A 195 14.31 -2.58 -16.87
C ARG A 195 14.42 -1.86 -15.53
N ALA A 196 13.30 -1.63 -14.86
CA ALA A 196 13.25 -1.00 -13.54
C ALA A 196 14.00 -1.83 -12.48
N LEU A 197 13.80 -3.15 -12.44
CA LEU A 197 14.51 -4.05 -11.53
C LEU A 197 16.00 -4.11 -11.81
N ASN A 198 16.43 -4.07 -13.08
CA ASN A 198 17.87 -4.01 -13.42
C ASN A 198 18.50 -2.67 -13.01
N HIS A 199 17.77 -1.57 -13.20
CA HIS A 199 18.19 -0.24 -12.74
C HIS A 199 18.31 -0.19 -11.22
N LEU A 200 17.28 -0.66 -10.52
CA LEU A 200 17.31 -0.77 -9.05
C LEU A 200 18.49 -1.59 -8.55
N ARG A 201 18.74 -2.74 -9.16
CA ARG A 201 19.87 -3.61 -8.84
C ARG A 201 21.23 -2.91 -8.99
N MET A 202 21.40 -2.12 -10.05
CA MET A 202 22.60 -1.32 -10.26
C MET A 202 22.77 -0.27 -9.14
N LEU A 203 21.71 0.44 -8.79
CA LEU A 203 21.73 1.45 -7.71
C LEU A 203 22.03 0.84 -6.34
N ILE A 204 21.48 -0.34 -6.03
CA ILE A 204 21.74 -1.06 -4.78
C ILE A 204 23.22 -1.45 -4.66
N ARG A 205 23.83 -1.92 -5.75
CA ARG A 205 25.29 -2.20 -5.80
C ARG A 205 26.09 -0.95 -5.58
N PHE A 206 25.71 0.14 -6.22
CA PHE A 206 26.39 1.43 -6.07
C PHE A 206 26.31 1.94 -4.62
N ALA A 207 25.12 1.83 -3.97
CA ALA A 207 24.95 2.18 -2.55
C ALA A 207 25.86 1.34 -1.63
N ARG A 208 26.01 0.05 -1.91
CA ARG A 208 26.95 -0.81 -1.17
C ARG A 208 28.41 -0.37 -1.37
N ASP A 209 28.81 -0.12 -2.61
CA ASP A 209 30.19 0.24 -2.94
C ASP A 209 30.59 1.61 -2.35
N LEU A 210 29.62 2.50 -2.12
CA LEU A 210 29.78 3.75 -1.38
C LEU A 210 29.76 3.58 0.15
N GLY A 211 29.39 2.38 0.66
CA GLY A 211 29.31 2.10 2.09
C GLY A 211 27.98 2.51 2.74
N ASP A 212 26.99 2.97 1.97
CA ASP A 212 25.67 3.35 2.49
C ASP A 212 24.78 2.14 2.77
N PHE A 213 25.01 1.02 2.09
CA PHE A 213 24.38 -0.26 2.40
C PHE A 213 25.41 -1.25 2.93
N SER A 214 25.09 -1.91 4.04
CA SER A 214 25.85 -3.06 4.52
C SER A 214 25.71 -4.24 3.56
N ASP A 215 26.68 -5.18 3.60
CA ASP A 215 26.58 -6.43 2.84
C ASP A 215 25.32 -7.24 3.15
N ALA A 216 24.79 -7.14 4.36
CA ALA A 216 23.55 -7.81 4.76
C ALA A 216 22.35 -7.21 4.02
N VAL A 217 22.20 -5.88 4.01
CA VAL A 217 21.16 -5.15 3.29
C VAL A 217 21.25 -5.43 1.80
N HIS A 218 22.46 -5.33 1.23
CA HIS A 218 22.69 -5.62 -0.18
C HIS A 218 22.23 -7.04 -0.56
N ARG A 219 22.64 -8.09 0.19
CA ARG A 219 22.24 -9.48 -0.08
C ARG A 219 20.72 -9.67 0.05
N HIS A 220 20.09 -9.02 1.03
CA HIS A 220 18.65 -9.10 1.23
C HIS A 220 17.89 -8.53 0.03
N LEU A 221 18.20 -7.30 -0.38
CA LEU A 221 17.57 -6.64 -1.53
C LEU A 221 17.83 -7.36 -2.87
N GLU A 222 19.04 -7.90 -3.07
CA GLU A 222 19.35 -8.71 -4.26
C GLU A 222 18.50 -9.99 -4.32
N ALA A 223 18.27 -10.66 -3.18
CA ALA A 223 17.41 -11.84 -3.11
C ALA A 223 15.95 -11.50 -3.45
N GLN A 224 15.45 -10.37 -2.95
CA GLN A 224 14.11 -9.86 -3.27
C GLN A 224 13.96 -9.56 -4.77
N ILE A 225 14.95 -8.90 -5.39
CA ILE A 225 14.96 -8.63 -6.84
C ILE A 225 14.91 -9.93 -7.65
N VAL A 226 15.69 -10.94 -7.26
CA VAL A 226 15.68 -12.25 -7.94
C VAL A 226 14.30 -12.90 -7.85
N THR A 227 13.68 -12.85 -6.68
CA THR A 227 12.33 -13.39 -6.45
C THR A 227 11.29 -12.65 -7.30
N ALA A 228 11.31 -11.33 -7.29
CA ALA A 228 10.42 -10.48 -8.09
C ALA A 228 10.60 -10.73 -9.60
N ARG A 229 11.83 -10.92 -10.09
CA ARG A 229 12.09 -11.24 -11.50
C ARG A 229 11.51 -12.59 -11.93
N ARG A 230 11.62 -13.59 -11.07
CA ARG A 230 11.04 -14.93 -11.36
C ARG A 230 9.51 -14.87 -11.47
N SER A 231 8.85 -14.08 -10.63
CA SER A 231 7.40 -13.93 -10.67
C SER A 231 6.89 -13.26 -11.95
N VAL A 232 7.73 -12.41 -12.58
CA VAL A 232 7.40 -11.74 -13.87
C VAL A 232 7.57 -12.68 -15.07
N GLY A 233 8.07 -13.91 -14.86
CA GLY A 233 8.14 -14.96 -15.91
C GLY A 233 9.44 -15.01 -16.67
N LEU A 234 10.56 -14.68 -16.01
CA LEU A 234 11.91 -14.86 -16.50
C LEU A 234 12.75 -15.62 -15.45
N GLY A 235 12.77 -16.93 -15.60
CA GLY A 235 13.76 -17.79 -14.97
C GLY A 235 15.09 -17.70 -15.71
#